data_0f88daefe1d973cc8461600a61db9790
#
_entry.id   0f88daefe1d973cc8461600a61db9790
#
_cell.length_a   1.000
_cell.length_b   1.000
_cell.length_c   1.000
_cell.angle_alpha   90.00
_cell.angle_beta   90.00
_cell.angle_gamma   90.00
#
_symmetry.space_group_name_H-M   'P 1'
#
loop_
_entity.id
_entity.type
_entity.pdbx_description
1 polymer ?
#
loop_
_entity_poly.entity_id
_entity_poly.type
_entity_poly.pdbx_seq_one_letter_code
_entity_poly.pdbx_strand_id
1 'polypeptide(L)'
;MSRRVAAAATLVLMLSACSDQQEPTTPFRPAIEAAEEVGAGGERLFQRDCGWCHGSEGDGTDRGPSLLDGTNGSALTHFVLTTGRMPLDFPQQRVQRAEPSYDDEAIASIVEYVDSFGQTGPDIPDLKLDEAELQMGLELYQENCAACHSTSGAGGALATGDETGNTATYASEPRANIAPEVDASSPTEIAEAMITGPGTMPVFGNETFSNEEIDSIVRYVVYLQHPDNRGGAPFGGIGPVAEGAVAWVLGIGLLLAIARLLGTKSGPS
;
A
#
# COMPACT_ATOMS: atom_id res chain seq x y z
N MET A 1 -37.42 31.78 -26.46
CA MET A 1 -36.79 31.38 -25.17
C MET A 1 -36.99 29.92 -24.76
N SER A 2 -37.27 28.96 -25.65
CA SER A 2 -37.68 27.60 -25.21
C SER A 2 -36.75 26.43 -25.61
N ARG A 3 -35.77 26.63 -26.48
CA ARG A 3 -34.86 25.53 -26.92
C ARG A 3 -33.57 25.36 -26.09
N ARG A 4 -33.19 26.36 -25.33
CA ARG A 4 -31.95 26.30 -24.49
C ARG A 4 -32.20 25.70 -23.08
N VAL A 5 -33.44 25.73 -22.61
CA VAL A 5 -33.81 25.14 -21.31
C VAL A 5 -34.00 23.63 -21.41
N ALA A 6 -34.45 23.11 -22.55
CA ALA A 6 -34.62 21.68 -22.76
C ALA A 6 -33.29 20.89 -22.84
N ALA A 7 -32.25 21.52 -23.40
CA ALA A 7 -30.92 20.88 -23.50
C ALA A 7 -30.20 20.75 -22.15
N ALA A 8 -30.45 21.67 -21.23
CA ALA A 8 -29.83 21.63 -19.89
C ALA A 8 -30.47 20.57 -18.97
N ALA A 9 -31.77 20.33 -19.12
CA ALA A 9 -32.50 19.31 -18.35
C ALA A 9 -32.11 17.88 -18.76
N THR A 10 -31.82 17.66 -20.06
CA THR A 10 -31.40 16.34 -20.55
C THR A 10 -30.01 15.97 -20.16
N LEU A 11 -29.11 16.94 -19.95
CA LEU A 11 -27.73 16.69 -19.53
C LEU A 11 -27.63 16.31 -18.04
N VAL A 12 -28.53 16.84 -17.20
CA VAL A 12 -28.56 16.53 -15.76
C VAL A 12 -29.12 15.13 -15.50
N LEU A 13 -30.02 14.61 -16.35
CA LEU A 13 -30.59 13.27 -16.22
C LEU A 13 -29.62 12.14 -16.65
N MET A 14 -28.61 12.46 -17.47
CA MET A 14 -27.61 11.45 -17.91
C MET A 14 -26.47 11.25 -16.91
N LEU A 15 -26.32 12.10 -15.90
CA LEU A 15 -25.28 12.00 -14.87
C LEU A 15 -25.69 11.19 -13.63
N SER A 16 -26.97 10.76 -13.56
CA SER A 16 -27.50 10.00 -12.42
C SER A 16 -27.55 8.48 -12.62
N ALA A 17 -26.99 7.95 -13.72
CA ALA A 17 -27.12 6.54 -14.07
C ALA A 17 -25.86 5.68 -13.79
N CYS A 18 -24.89 6.18 -13.02
CA CYS A 18 -23.69 5.44 -12.66
C CYS A 18 -23.47 5.42 -11.14
N SER A 19 -24.41 4.88 -10.39
CA SER A 19 -24.15 4.50 -9.00
C SER A 19 -25.19 3.52 -8.48
N ASP A 20 -25.14 2.30 -8.96
CA ASP A 20 -25.73 1.17 -8.26
C ASP A 20 -24.84 -0.05 -8.46
N GLN A 21 -23.62 0.02 -7.94
CA GLN A 21 -22.96 -1.19 -7.48
C GLN A 21 -23.49 -1.42 -6.07
N GLN A 22 -24.57 -2.18 -5.99
CA GLN A 22 -25.02 -2.74 -4.73
C GLN A 22 -23.90 -3.62 -4.20
N GLU A 23 -23.20 -3.12 -3.19
CA GLU A 23 -22.36 -3.97 -2.36
C GLU A 23 -23.25 -5.11 -1.82
N PRO A 24 -22.77 -6.35 -1.79
CA PRO A 24 -23.52 -7.46 -1.23
C PRO A 24 -23.88 -7.10 0.23
N THR A 25 -25.19 -6.96 0.50
CA THR A 25 -25.73 -6.44 1.77
C THR A 25 -25.70 -7.44 2.92
N THR A 26 -25.09 -8.60 2.73
CA THR A 26 -24.85 -9.57 3.81
C THR A 26 -23.38 -9.95 3.83
N PRO A 27 -22.67 -9.61 4.91
CA PRO A 27 -21.32 -10.13 5.08
C PRO A 27 -21.42 -11.67 5.09
N PHE A 28 -20.63 -12.29 4.24
CA PHE A 28 -20.56 -13.75 4.13
C PHE A 28 -19.97 -14.38 5.40
N ARG A 29 -19.24 -13.60 6.14
CA ARG A 29 -18.73 -13.91 7.46
C ARG A 29 -19.54 -13.12 8.50
N PRO A 30 -19.97 -13.75 9.63
CA PRO A 30 -20.55 -13.01 10.72
C PRO A 30 -19.59 -11.88 11.11
N ALA A 31 -20.13 -10.68 11.30
CA ALA A 31 -19.33 -9.55 11.75
C ALA A 31 -18.48 -10.03 12.94
N ILE A 32 -17.18 -9.74 12.90
CA ILE A 32 -16.33 -9.94 14.07
C ILE A 32 -16.93 -9.00 15.10
N GLU A 33 -17.66 -9.55 16.07
CA GLU A 33 -18.02 -8.77 17.24
C GLU A 33 -16.72 -8.30 17.84
N ALA A 34 -16.54 -6.98 17.86
CA ALA A 34 -15.32 -6.34 18.32
C ALA A 34 -14.85 -7.07 19.58
N ALA A 35 -13.61 -7.48 19.61
CA ALA A 35 -13.05 -8.47 20.51
C ALA A 35 -13.24 -8.11 21.99
N GLU A 36 -14.45 -8.30 22.50
CA GLU A 36 -14.71 -8.39 23.95
C GLU A 36 -14.16 -9.72 24.53
N GLU A 37 -13.58 -10.55 23.69
CA GLU A 37 -12.84 -11.74 24.08
C GLU A 37 -11.33 -11.50 24.11
N VAL A 38 -10.90 -10.48 24.83
CA VAL A 38 -9.53 -10.36 25.31
C VAL A 38 -9.15 -11.68 25.98
N GLY A 39 -8.17 -12.41 25.41
CA GLY A 39 -7.74 -13.73 25.90
C GLY A 39 -8.30 -14.93 25.14
N ALA A 40 -8.93 -14.73 23.98
CA ALA A 40 -9.18 -15.83 23.05
C ALA A 40 -7.83 -16.27 22.47
N GLY A 41 -7.31 -17.45 22.81
CA GLY A 41 -6.07 -17.99 22.25
C GLY A 41 -6.13 -18.03 20.72
N GLY A 42 -4.97 -17.92 20.08
CA GLY A 42 -4.84 -17.83 18.62
C GLY A 42 -5.57 -18.92 17.85
N GLU A 43 -5.59 -20.14 18.37
CA GLU A 43 -6.36 -21.26 17.80
C GLU A 43 -7.84 -20.90 17.63
N ARG A 44 -8.47 -20.37 18.68
CA ARG A 44 -9.91 -20.04 18.63
C ARG A 44 -10.21 -18.91 17.65
N LEU A 45 -9.37 -17.89 17.62
CA LEU A 45 -9.48 -16.80 16.66
C LEU A 45 -9.30 -17.30 15.23
N PHE A 46 -8.28 -18.13 14.99
CA PHE A 46 -8.02 -18.75 13.69
C PHE A 46 -9.20 -19.60 13.23
N GLN A 47 -9.68 -20.51 14.06
CA GLN A 47 -10.81 -21.40 13.70
C GLN A 47 -12.08 -20.61 13.39
N ARG A 48 -12.34 -19.53 14.11
CA ARG A 48 -13.50 -18.67 13.88
C ARG A 48 -13.42 -17.89 12.56
N ASP A 49 -12.25 -17.28 12.27
CA ASP A 49 -12.15 -16.26 11.26
C ASP A 49 -11.32 -16.67 10.03
N CYS A 50 -10.42 -17.62 10.17
CA CYS A 50 -9.47 -18.02 9.12
C CYS A 50 -9.72 -19.45 8.61
N GLY A 51 -10.05 -20.38 9.51
CA GLY A 51 -10.19 -21.81 9.22
C GLY A 51 -11.22 -22.14 8.13
N TRP A 52 -12.25 -21.32 7.98
CA TRP A 52 -13.27 -21.51 6.93
C TRP A 52 -12.68 -21.35 5.51
N CYS A 53 -11.70 -20.47 5.33
CA CYS A 53 -11.02 -20.29 4.05
C CYS A 53 -9.74 -21.12 3.95
N HIS A 54 -8.93 -21.13 5.01
CA HIS A 54 -7.59 -21.71 5.00
C HIS A 54 -7.53 -23.17 5.51
N GLY A 55 -8.65 -23.76 5.91
CA GLY A 55 -8.68 -25.08 6.55
C GLY A 55 -8.36 -24.98 8.05
N SER A 56 -8.84 -25.95 8.84
CA SER A 56 -8.62 -25.97 10.29
C SER A 56 -7.16 -26.15 10.70
N GLU A 57 -6.35 -26.74 9.83
CA GLU A 57 -4.92 -27.00 10.00
C GLU A 57 -4.06 -26.18 9.02
N GLY A 58 -4.66 -25.19 8.35
CA GLY A 58 -3.97 -24.34 7.39
C GLY A 58 -3.68 -25.00 6.03
N ASP A 59 -4.27 -26.14 5.73
CA ASP A 59 -4.06 -26.93 4.52
C ASP A 59 -4.72 -26.37 3.26
N GLY A 60 -5.51 -25.29 3.43
CA GLY A 60 -6.23 -24.61 2.36
C GLY A 60 -7.58 -25.24 2.03
N THR A 61 -8.38 -24.53 1.24
CA THR A 61 -9.68 -24.99 0.72
C THR A 61 -9.90 -24.43 -0.69
N ASP A 62 -11.08 -24.66 -1.25
CA ASP A 62 -11.55 -23.97 -2.47
C ASP A 62 -11.80 -22.46 -2.30
N ARG A 63 -11.73 -21.94 -1.06
CA ARG A 63 -11.99 -20.55 -0.69
C ARG A 63 -10.76 -19.75 -0.31
N GLY A 64 -9.65 -20.42 0.04
CA GLY A 64 -8.40 -19.79 0.40
C GLY A 64 -7.20 -20.74 0.23
N PRO A 65 -6.02 -20.19 -0.04
CA PRO A 65 -4.82 -20.98 -0.25
C PRO A 65 -4.38 -21.73 1.01
N SER A 66 -3.56 -22.75 0.83
CA SER A 66 -2.81 -23.36 1.92
C SER A 66 -1.87 -22.35 2.54
N LEU A 67 -1.73 -22.41 3.85
CA LEU A 67 -0.72 -21.67 4.60
C LEU A 67 0.58 -22.49 4.79
N LEU A 68 0.61 -23.73 4.31
CA LEU A 68 1.71 -24.69 4.49
C LEU A 68 2.64 -24.79 3.28
N ASP A 69 2.55 -23.87 2.34
CA ASP A 69 3.28 -23.91 1.06
C ASP A 69 4.77 -23.49 1.16
N GLY A 70 5.24 -23.19 2.36
CA GLY A 70 6.63 -22.78 2.63
C GLY A 70 6.94 -21.31 2.36
N THR A 71 6.00 -20.56 1.82
CA THR A 71 6.14 -19.09 1.64
C THR A 71 5.58 -18.32 2.83
N ASN A 72 4.65 -18.94 3.56
CA ASN A 72 4.07 -18.39 4.76
C ASN A 72 5.02 -18.62 5.95
N GLY A 73 5.21 -17.58 6.73
CA GLY A 73 5.92 -17.57 7.99
C GLY A 73 5.28 -16.56 8.92
N SER A 74 5.86 -16.38 10.09
CA SER A 74 5.36 -15.41 11.05
C SER A 74 5.33 -13.99 10.47
N ALA A 75 6.31 -13.60 9.62
CA ALA A 75 6.34 -12.30 8.95
C ALA A 75 5.15 -12.05 8.03
N LEU A 76 4.79 -12.99 7.15
CA LEU A 76 3.65 -12.78 6.25
C LEU A 76 2.33 -12.77 7.02
N THR A 77 2.18 -13.68 8.00
CA THR A 77 0.98 -13.73 8.85
C THR A 77 0.80 -12.42 9.61
N HIS A 78 1.85 -11.92 10.24
CA HIS A 78 1.84 -10.63 10.95
C HIS A 78 1.51 -9.49 9.99
N PHE A 79 2.19 -9.41 8.85
CA PHE A 79 1.98 -8.37 7.85
C PHE A 79 0.52 -8.27 7.37
N VAL A 80 -0.11 -9.40 7.03
CA VAL A 80 -1.48 -9.36 6.51
C VAL A 80 -2.51 -9.00 7.58
N LEU A 81 -2.23 -9.30 8.85
CA LEU A 81 -3.11 -8.96 9.98
C LEU A 81 -2.95 -7.50 10.40
N THR A 82 -1.73 -7.01 10.56
CA THR A 82 -1.44 -5.62 10.96
C THR A 82 -1.84 -4.61 9.90
N THR A 83 -1.78 -5.00 8.64
CA THR A 83 -2.21 -4.15 7.53
C THR A 83 -3.68 -4.32 7.15
N GLY A 84 -4.46 -5.08 7.91
CA GLY A 84 -5.89 -5.31 7.68
C GLY A 84 -6.21 -6.00 6.34
N ARG A 85 -5.21 -6.64 5.71
CA ARG A 85 -5.40 -7.40 4.48
C ARG A 85 -6.13 -8.72 4.71
N MET A 86 -6.03 -9.24 5.91
CA MET A 86 -6.75 -10.39 6.42
C MET A 86 -7.35 -10.05 7.79
N PRO A 87 -8.49 -10.65 8.11
CA PRO A 87 -9.32 -11.57 7.33
C PRO A 87 -10.18 -10.86 6.27
N LEU A 88 -10.53 -11.58 5.20
CA LEU A 88 -11.48 -11.10 4.19
C LEU A 88 -12.93 -11.44 4.59
N ASP A 89 -13.88 -10.61 4.17
CA ASP A 89 -15.31 -10.86 4.41
C ASP A 89 -15.85 -11.96 3.48
N PHE A 90 -15.29 -12.09 2.27
CA PHE A 90 -15.64 -13.14 1.30
C PHE A 90 -14.45 -13.49 0.39
N PRO A 91 -14.37 -14.72 -0.15
CA PRO A 91 -13.20 -15.23 -0.87
C PRO A 91 -12.78 -14.43 -2.11
N GLN A 92 -13.71 -13.75 -2.76
CA GLN A 92 -13.46 -12.95 -3.96
C GLN A 92 -13.14 -11.49 -3.64
N GLN A 93 -13.11 -11.12 -2.37
CA GLN A 93 -12.75 -9.78 -1.97
C GLN A 93 -11.30 -9.48 -2.34
N ARG A 94 -11.08 -8.26 -2.82
CA ARG A 94 -9.74 -7.80 -3.14
C ARG A 94 -8.92 -7.62 -1.87
N VAL A 95 -7.74 -8.25 -1.86
CA VAL A 95 -6.76 -8.07 -0.78
C VAL A 95 -6.15 -6.67 -0.90
N GLN A 96 -6.48 -5.79 0.02
CA GLN A 96 -5.96 -4.42 0.09
C GLN A 96 -5.79 -4.00 1.53
N ARG A 97 -4.98 -2.96 1.77
CA ARG A 97 -4.81 -2.40 3.11
C ARG A 97 -6.15 -1.89 3.64
N ALA A 98 -6.42 -2.21 4.89
CA ALA A 98 -7.60 -1.77 5.63
C ALA A 98 -7.22 -1.55 7.11
N GLU A 99 -8.21 -1.16 7.92
CA GLU A 99 -8.03 -1.12 9.37
C GLU A 99 -7.86 -2.55 9.91
N PRO A 100 -6.87 -2.80 10.79
CA PRO A 100 -6.70 -4.10 11.42
C PRO A 100 -7.97 -4.55 12.16
N SER A 101 -8.34 -5.82 12.01
CA SER A 101 -9.52 -6.40 12.69
C SER A 101 -9.23 -6.86 14.11
N TYR A 102 -7.99 -6.85 14.53
CA TYR A 102 -7.51 -7.34 15.82
C TYR A 102 -6.55 -6.35 16.45
N ASP A 103 -6.47 -6.36 17.78
CA ASP A 103 -5.40 -5.68 18.50
C ASP A 103 -4.08 -6.49 18.44
N ASP A 104 -3.00 -5.88 18.91
CA ASP A 104 -1.65 -6.45 18.82
C ASP A 104 -1.52 -7.78 19.57
N GLU A 105 -2.23 -7.96 20.70
CA GLU A 105 -2.21 -9.20 21.50
C GLU A 105 -2.89 -10.34 20.76
N ALA A 106 -4.04 -10.08 20.16
CA ALA A 106 -4.76 -11.04 19.35
C ALA A 106 -3.97 -11.40 18.08
N ILE A 107 -3.35 -10.41 17.40
CA ILE A 107 -2.46 -10.65 16.25
C ILE A 107 -1.31 -11.56 16.66
N ALA A 108 -0.60 -11.26 17.73
CA ALA A 108 0.50 -12.09 18.21
C ALA A 108 0.06 -13.53 18.49
N SER A 109 -1.11 -13.72 19.13
CA SER A 109 -1.66 -15.04 19.40
C SER A 109 -2.00 -15.82 18.13
N ILE A 110 -2.55 -15.15 17.10
CA ILE A 110 -2.87 -15.78 15.83
C ILE A 110 -1.57 -16.16 15.09
N VAL A 111 -0.56 -15.27 15.10
CA VAL A 111 0.75 -15.53 14.49
C VAL A 111 1.39 -16.76 15.11
N GLU A 112 1.43 -16.83 16.45
CA GLU A 112 2.00 -17.99 17.16
C GLU A 112 1.26 -19.30 16.82
N TYR A 113 -0.07 -19.25 16.72
CA TYR A 113 -0.85 -20.44 16.34
C TYR A 113 -0.57 -20.88 14.91
N VAL A 114 -0.56 -19.93 13.96
CA VAL A 114 -0.27 -20.23 12.54
C VAL A 114 1.16 -20.73 12.37
N ASP A 115 2.13 -20.18 13.12
CA ASP A 115 3.52 -20.63 13.12
C ASP A 115 3.66 -22.06 13.63
N SER A 116 2.80 -22.49 14.56
CA SER A 116 2.76 -23.85 15.08
C SER A 116 2.43 -24.93 14.03
N PHE A 117 1.96 -24.53 12.86
CA PHE A 117 1.76 -25.46 11.72
C PHE A 117 3.08 -25.93 11.07
N GLY A 118 4.22 -25.43 11.55
CA GLY A 118 5.55 -25.84 11.08
C GLY A 118 5.93 -25.20 9.76
N GLN A 119 5.58 -23.95 9.57
CA GLN A 119 5.91 -23.17 8.38
C GLN A 119 7.42 -22.91 8.28
N THR A 120 7.90 -22.68 7.05
CA THR A 120 9.29 -22.44 6.73
C THR A 120 9.54 -21.07 6.10
N GLY A 121 8.53 -20.21 6.06
CA GLY A 121 8.66 -18.82 5.59
C GLY A 121 9.46 -17.97 6.56
N PRO A 122 9.74 -16.72 6.20
CA PRO A 122 10.56 -15.82 7.01
C PRO A 122 9.89 -15.45 8.33
N ASP A 123 10.73 -15.29 9.37
CA ASP A 123 10.33 -14.75 10.66
C ASP A 123 10.16 -13.24 10.62
N ILE A 124 9.43 -12.68 11.60
CA ILE A 124 9.31 -11.23 11.80
C ILE A 124 10.71 -10.63 12.00
N PRO A 125 11.12 -9.63 11.19
CA PRO A 125 12.47 -9.08 11.26
C PRO A 125 12.75 -8.34 12.58
N ASP A 126 13.92 -8.56 13.15
CA ASP A 126 14.47 -7.76 14.27
C ASP A 126 15.25 -6.57 13.69
N LEU A 127 14.63 -5.40 13.61
CA LEU A 127 15.19 -4.22 12.96
C LEU A 127 16.15 -3.44 13.88
N LYS A 128 17.28 -2.99 13.32
CA LYS A 128 18.29 -2.17 13.99
C LYS A 128 18.43 -0.80 13.33
N LEU A 129 17.37 -0.04 13.33
CA LEU A 129 17.30 1.23 12.61
C LEU A 129 18.28 2.29 13.12
N ASP A 130 18.70 2.23 14.39
CA ASP A 130 19.68 3.15 14.97
C ASP A 130 21.08 2.93 14.38
N GLU A 131 21.40 1.72 13.94
CA GLU A 131 22.68 1.34 13.33
C GLU A 131 22.66 1.48 11.79
N ALA A 132 21.47 1.60 11.19
CA ALA A 132 21.26 1.64 9.76
C ALA A 132 21.82 2.92 9.11
N GLU A 133 22.20 2.86 7.82
CA GLU A 133 22.75 3.98 7.09
C GLU A 133 21.73 4.60 6.11
N LEU A 134 21.35 5.86 6.33
CA LEU A 134 20.35 6.56 5.51
C LEU A 134 20.78 6.70 4.04
N GLN A 135 22.09 6.94 3.78
CA GLN A 135 22.60 7.10 2.42
C GLN A 135 22.57 5.76 1.66
N MET A 136 22.95 4.67 2.29
CA MET A 136 22.83 3.32 1.72
C MET A 136 21.36 3.01 1.41
N GLY A 137 20.45 3.30 2.34
CA GLY A 137 19.03 3.11 2.13
C GLY A 137 18.47 3.90 0.95
N LEU A 138 18.90 5.16 0.77
CA LEU A 138 18.56 5.98 -0.39
C LEU A 138 19.00 5.31 -1.71
N GLU A 139 20.25 4.88 -1.80
CA GLU A 139 20.82 4.29 -3.01
C GLU A 139 20.08 2.99 -3.38
N LEU A 140 19.94 2.07 -2.41
CA LEU A 140 19.26 0.80 -2.60
C LEU A 140 17.77 0.97 -2.94
N TYR A 141 17.08 1.92 -2.29
CA TYR A 141 15.67 2.22 -2.60
C TYR A 141 15.51 2.75 -4.02
N GLN A 142 16.37 3.67 -4.46
CA GLN A 142 16.29 4.21 -5.81
C GLN A 142 16.55 3.17 -6.88
N GLU A 143 17.46 2.24 -6.64
CA GLU A 143 17.80 1.18 -7.58
C GLU A 143 16.74 0.08 -7.69
N ASN A 144 16.09 -0.27 -6.57
CA ASN A 144 15.27 -1.47 -6.49
C ASN A 144 13.77 -1.20 -6.23
N CYS A 145 13.40 -0.10 -5.59
CA CYS A 145 12.05 0.15 -5.10
C CYS A 145 11.34 1.28 -5.84
N ALA A 146 12.09 2.35 -6.20
CA ALA A 146 11.54 3.59 -6.74
C ALA A 146 10.81 3.40 -8.08
N ALA A 147 11.17 2.39 -8.87
CA ALA A 147 10.51 2.09 -10.14
C ALA A 147 9.01 1.76 -9.95
N CYS A 148 8.65 1.10 -8.85
CA CYS A 148 7.28 0.75 -8.51
C CYS A 148 6.67 1.72 -7.51
N HIS A 149 7.40 2.07 -6.44
CA HIS A 149 6.90 2.89 -5.33
C HIS A 149 7.13 4.40 -5.49
N SER A 150 7.70 4.83 -6.62
CA SER A 150 8.19 6.19 -6.90
C SER A 150 9.34 6.62 -5.99
N THR A 151 10.06 7.67 -6.39
CA THR A 151 11.21 8.19 -5.62
C THR A 151 10.81 8.87 -4.31
N SER A 152 9.54 9.25 -4.19
CA SER A 152 8.97 9.88 -2.98
C SER A 152 8.19 8.90 -2.09
N GLY A 153 8.08 7.64 -2.48
CA GLY A 153 7.26 6.67 -1.74
C GLY A 153 5.75 6.76 -1.97
N ALA A 154 5.30 7.66 -2.86
CA ALA A 154 3.88 7.89 -3.11
C ALA A 154 3.18 6.76 -3.89
N GLY A 155 3.90 5.73 -4.29
CA GLY A 155 3.35 4.63 -5.07
C GLY A 155 2.97 4.99 -6.50
N GLY A 156 2.28 4.10 -7.18
CA GLY A 156 1.61 4.38 -8.45
C GLY A 156 2.51 4.49 -9.69
N ALA A 157 3.83 4.30 -9.58
CA ALA A 157 4.75 4.56 -10.68
C ALA A 157 4.67 3.50 -11.78
N LEU A 158 4.53 2.23 -11.42
CA LEU A 158 4.37 1.13 -12.37
C LEU A 158 3.28 0.18 -11.92
N ALA A 159 2.45 -0.26 -12.87
CA ALA A 159 1.62 -1.43 -12.70
C ALA A 159 2.48 -2.67 -12.99
N THR A 160 2.66 -3.54 -12.02
CA THR A 160 3.33 -4.81 -12.24
C THR A 160 2.30 -5.84 -12.67
N GLY A 161 2.38 -6.34 -13.91
CA GLY A 161 1.61 -7.48 -14.39
C GLY A 161 2.57 -8.55 -14.86
N ASP A 162 2.26 -9.83 -14.62
CA ASP A 162 3.01 -10.89 -15.27
C ASP A 162 2.65 -10.92 -16.76
N GLU A 163 3.63 -11.20 -17.61
CA GLU A 163 3.43 -11.29 -19.06
C GLU A 163 2.54 -12.48 -19.47
N THR A 164 2.21 -13.37 -18.54
CA THR A 164 1.40 -14.56 -18.79
C THR A 164 -0.09 -14.29 -18.68
N GLY A 165 -0.49 -13.08 -18.26
CA GLY A 165 -1.90 -12.71 -18.12
C GLY A 165 -2.65 -13.53 -17.08
N ASN A 166 -1.93 -14.27 -16.23
CA ASN A 166 -2.52 -15.10 -15.19
C ASN A 166 -2.88 -14.30 -13.91
N THR A 167 -3.12 -13.01 -14.06
CA THR A 167 -3.89 -12.22 -13.10
C THR A 167 -5.36 -12.64 -13.14
N ALA A 168 -5.61 -13.92 -13.30
CA ALA A 168 -6.88 -14.48 -13.78
C ALA A 168 -8.07 -14.27 -12.83
N THR A 169 -7.90 -13.66 -11.69
CA THR A 169 -9.02 -13.41 -10.77
C THR A 169 -9.13 -11.97 -10.29
N TYR A 170 -8.13 -11.13 -10.48
CA TYR A 170 -8.13 -9.75 -9.97
C TYR A 170 -7.97 -8.67 -11.05
N ALA A 171 -7.85 -9.08 -12.32
CA ALA A 171 -7.52 -8.21 -13.46
C ALA A 171 -8.67 -7.35 -13.99
N SER A 172 -9.86 -7.40 -13.40
CA SER A 172 -10.98 -6.54 -13.84
C SER A 172 -10.86 -5.09 -13.37
N GLU A 173 -9.93 -4.81 -12.43
CA GLU A 173 -9.74 -3.47 -11.90
C GLU A 173 -8.38 -2.89 -12.33
N PRO A 174 -8.35 -1.75 -13.04
CA PRO A 174 -7.12 -1.15 -13.56
C PRO A 174 -6.06 -0.78 -12.52
N ARG A 175 -6.40 -0.81 -11.23
CA ARG A 175 -5.52 -0.49 -10.10
C ARG A 175 -5.01 -1.71 -9.32
N ALA A 176 -5.36 -2.92 -9.75
CA ALA A 176 -5.03 -4.15 -8.99
C ALA A 176 -3.53 -4.37 -8.82
N ASN A 177 -2.72 -3.86 -9.73
CA ASN A 177 -1.27 -4.10 -9.81
C ASN A 177 -0.44 -2.83 -9.61
N ILE A 178 -1.02 -1.77 -9.08
CA ILE A 178 -0.28 -0.54 -8.79
C ILE A 178 0.37 -0.68 -7.42
N ALA A 179 1.69 -0.44 -7.36
CA ALA A 179 2.41 -0.43 -6.10
C ALA A 179 1.81 0.62 -5.15
N PRO A 180 1.53 0.27 -3.88
CA PRO A 180 0.95 1.19 -2.92
C PRO A 180 1.94 2.29 -2.53
N GLU A 181 1.42 3.36 -1.95
CA GLU A 181 2.21 4.29 -1.16
C GLU A 181 2.80 3.59 0.06
N VAL A 182 3.96 4.05 0.52
CA VAL A 182 4.68 3.46 1.67
C VAL A 182 4.59 4.31 2.93
N ASP A 183 3.89 5.43 2.87
CA ASP A 183 3.81 6.43 3.95
C ASP A 183 2.95 5.99 5.14
N ALA A 184 2.03 5.05 4.95
CA ALA A 184 1.18 4.50 5.99
C ALA A 184 1.71 3.20 6.62
N SER A 185 2.94 2.78 6.29
CA SER A 185 3.50 1.51 6.75
C SER A 185 4.46 1.73 7.92
N SER A 186 4.35 0.88 8.95
CA SER A 186 5.33 0.85 10.04
C SER A 186 6.68 0.29 9.56
N PRO A 187 7.78 0.52 10.29
CA PRO A 187 9.07 -0.07 9.93
C PRO A 187 9.03 -1.59 9.77
N THR A 188 8.35 -2.28 10.69
CA THR A 188 8.19 -3.74 10.65
C THR A 188 7.40 -4.18 9.42
N GLU A 189 6.28 -3.53 9.11
CA GLU A 189 5.48 -3.83 7.90
C GLU A 189 6.29 -3.61 6.61
N ILE A 190 7.17 -2.62 6.56
CA ILE A 190 8.03 -2.37 5.40
C ILE A 190 9.00 -3.55 5.21
N ALA A 191 9.69 -3.96 6.28
CA ALA A 191 10.63 -5.07 6.23
C ALA A 191 9.93 -6.39 5.90
N GLU A 192 8.78 -6.66 6.52
CA GLU A 192 7.96 -7.85 6.23
C GLU A 192 7.52 -7.88 4.77
N ALA A 193 7.06 -6.75 4.22
CA ALA A 193 6.72 -6.66 2.81
C ALA A 193 7.91 -6.96 1.89
N MET A 194 9.11 -6.50 2.25
CA MET A 194 10.33 -6.78 1.48
C MET A 194 10.65 -8.27 1.46
N ILE A 195 10.67 -8.92 2.63
CA ILE A 195 11.11 -10.32 2.74
C ILE A 195 10.04 -11.33 2.34
N THR A 196 8.76 -10.95 2.30
CA THR A 196 7.65 -11.84 1.92
C THR A 196 7.12 -11.62 0.50
N GLY A 197 7.33 -10.43 -0.08
CA GLY A 197 6.88 -10.08 -1.43
C GLY A 197 5.37 -10.19 -1.64
N PRO A 198 4.54 -9.43 -0.91
CA PRO A 198 3.08 -9.57 -0.98
C PRO A 198 2.53 -9.22 -2.37
N GLY A 199 1.64 -10.06 -2.88
CA GLY A 199 0.98 -9.86 -4.17
C GLY A 199 1.93 -9.98 -5.36
N THR A 200 2.19 -8.87 -6.05
CA THR A 200 3.12 -8.80 -7.21
C THR A 200 4.48 -8.22 -6.86
N MET A 201 4.70 -7.85 -5.61
CA MET A 201 5.99 -7.37 -5.15
C MET A 201 7.01 -8.52 -5.18
N PRO A 202 8.21 -8.33 -5.74
CA PRO A 202 9.26 -9.33 -5.64
C PRO A 202 9.69 -9.56 -4.18
N VAL A 203 10.18 -10.77 -3.89
CA VAL A 203 10.78 -11.09 -2.60
C VAL A 203 12.19 -10.51 -2.55
N PHE A 204 12.47 -9.68 -1.56
CA PHE A 204 13.77 -9.07 -1.28
C PHE A 204 14.32 -9.59 0.06
N GLY A 205 14.39 -10.92 0.20
CA GLY A 205 14.93 -11.56 1.39
C GLY A 205 16.46 -11.60 1.43
N ASN A 206 17.01 -12.36 2.36
CA ASN A 206 18.46 -12.46 2.66
C ASN A 206 19.33 -12.95 1.47
N GLU A 207 18.72 -13.47 0.41
CA GLU A 207 19.43 -13.79 -0.83
C GLU A 207 19.68 -12.54 -1.70
N THR A 208 18.90 -11.47 -1.49
CA THR A 208 18.98 -10.21 -2.26
C THR A 208 19.66 -9.12 -1.44
N PHE A 209 19.28 -8.96 -0.19
CA PHE A 209 19.80 -7.94 0.73
C PHE A 209 20.19 -8.56 2.07
N SER A 210 21.30 -8.11 2.62
CA SER A 210 21.66 -8.38 4.02
C SER A 210 20.69 -7.69 4.99
N ASN A 211 20.68 -8.10 6.25
CA ASN A 211 19.85 -7.44 7.27
C ASN A 211 20.21 -5.96 7.43
N GLU A 212 21.48 -5.58 7.31
CA GLU A 212 21.94 -4.19 7.37
C GLU A 212 21.40 -3.35 6.20
N GLU A 213 21.35 -3.93 5.01
CA GLU A 213 20.77 -3.28 3.83
C GLU A 213 19.24 -3.14 3.97
N ILE A 214 18.55 -4.17 4.48
CA ILE A 214 17.12 -4.10 4.79
C ILE A 214 16.85 -2.99 5.80
N ASP A 215 17.58 -2.96 6.91
CA ASP A 215 17.45 -1.91 7.93
C ASP A 215 17.68 -0.51 7.35
N SER A 216 18.66 -0.37 6.45
CA SER A 216 18.98 0.89 5.79
C SER A 216 17.86 1.33 4.83
N ILE A 217 17.29 0.41 4.05
CA ILE A 217 16.14 0.70 3.19
C ILE A 217 14.93 1.11 4.04
N VAL A 218 14.63 0.37 5.10
CA VAL A 218 13.53 0.68 6.02
C VAL A 218 13.71 2.06 6.63
N ARG A 219 14.92 2.37 7.13
CA ARG A 219 15.25 3.70 7.66
C ARG A 219 15.02 4.81 6.64
N TYR A 220 15.40 4.58 5.37
CA TYR A 220 15.16 5.56 4.32
C TYR A 220 13.67 5.73 4.01
N VAL A 221 12.87 4.66 3.99
CA VAL A 221 11.41 4.75 3.80
C VAL A 221 10.77 5.52 4.96
N VAL A 222 11.18 5.29 6.20
CA VAL A 222 10.73 6.09 7.36
C VAL A 222 11.10 7.57 7.20
N TYR A 223 12.28 7.86 6.65
CA TYR A 223 12.65 9.25 6.31
C TYR A 223 11.75 9.85 5.23
N LEU A 224 11.34 9.07 4.22
CA LEU A 224 10.40 9.54 3.19
C LEU A 224 9.02 9.90 3.78
N GLN A 225 8.58 9.19 4.81
CA GLN A 225 7.32 9.48 5.52
C GLN A 225 7.39 10.82 6.28
N HIS A 226 8.56 11.16 6.81
CA HIS A 226 8.78 12.37 7.60
C HIS A 226 10.05 13.12 7.17
N PRO A 227 10.09 13.64 5.93
CA PRO A 227 11.31 14.25 5.42
C PRO A 227 11.65 15.55 6.13
N ASP A 228 12.94 15.79 6.37
CA ASP A 228 13.48 17.03 6.90
C ASP A 228 13.30 18.17 5.88
N ASN A 229 12.28 18.97 6.04
CA ASN A 229 12.09 20.18 5.26
C ASN A 229 12.99 21.29 5.78
N ARG A 230 14.16 21.49 5.18
CA ARG A 230 15.11 22.56 5.55
C ARG A 230 14.71 23.95 5.03
N GLY A 231 13.45 24.14 4.76
CA GLY A 231 12.85 25.38 4.23
C GLY A 231 12.16 25.15 2.90
N GLY A 232 11.08 25.90 2.67
CA GLY A 232 10.22 25.76 1.51
C GLY A 232 8.85 25.15 1.84
N ALA A 233 7.94 25.16 0.86
CA ALA A 233 6.63 24.52 0.96
C ALA A 233 6.76 23.11 0.34
N PRO A 234 6.48 22.04 1.07
CA PRO A 234 6.72 20.67 0.59
C PRO A 234 5.76 20.21 -0.52
N PHE A 235 4.74 21.00 -0.86
CA PHE A 235 3.72 20.69 -1.89
C PHE A 235 3.22 19.24 -1.90
N GLY A 236 3.17 18.60 -0.73
CA GLY A 236 2.73 17.22 -0.57
C GLY A 236 3.72 16.15 -1.08
N GLY A 237 4.99 16.52 -1.37
CA GLY A 237 6.00 15.55 -1.82
C GLY A 237 5.72 14.94 -3.21
N ILE A 238 4.98 15.66 -4.08
CA ILE A 238 4.55 15.15 -5.41
C ILE A 238 5.75 14.89 -6.35
N GLY A 239 6.92 15.43 -6.00
CA GLY A 239 8.17 15.21 -6.73
C GLY A 239 8.59 16.37 -7.64
N PRO A 240 9.81 16.32 -8.18
CA PRO A 240 10.48 17.45 -8.79
C PRO A 240 9.80 17.98 -10.06
N VAL A 241 9.02 17.19 -10.77
CA VAL A 241 8.33 17.63 -11.99
C VAL A 241 7.22 18.62 -11.68
N ALA A 242 6.37 18.33 -10.71
CA ALA A 242 5.28 19.20 -10.29
C ALA A 242 5.82 20.47 -9.61
N GLU A 243 6.79 20.30 -8.72
CA GLU A 243 7.46 21.40 -8.03
C GLU A 243 8.21 22.31 -9.00
N GLY A 244 8.92 21.72 -9.96
CA GLY A 244 9.58 22.45 -11.04
C GLY A 244 8.60 23.20 -11.93
N ALA A 245 7.46 22.61 -12.29
CA ALA A 245 6.43 23.27 -13.09
C ALA A 245 5.87 24.52 -12.40
N VAL A 246 5.60 24.45 -11.09
CA VAL A 246 5.16 25.62 -10.30
C VAL A 246 6.23 26.70 -10.28
N ALA A 247 7.49 26.35 -10.02
CA ALA A 247 8.62 27.29 -10.01
C ALA A 247 8.80 28.00 -11.38
N TRP A 248 8.69 27.24 -12.48
CA TRP A 248 8.77 27.77 -13.84
C TRP A 248 7.63 28.71 -14.16
N VAL A 249 6.37 28.31 -13.91
CA VAL A 249 5.19 29.14 -14.23
C VAL A 249 5.21 30.44 -13.44
N LEU A 250 5.45 30.36 -12.12
CA LEU A 250 5.49 31.57 -11.27
C LEU A 250 6.74 32.41 -11.57
N GLY A 251 7.91 31.79 -11.72
CA GLY A 251 9.17 32.51 -11.97
C GLY A 251 9.16 33.20 -13.32
N ILE A 252 8.85 32.51 -14.41
CA ILE A 252 8.78 33.10 -15.75
C ILE A 252 7.64 34.10 -15.84
N GLY A 253 6.48 33.80 -15.27
CA GLY A 253 5.34 34.69 -15.24
C GLY A 253 5.68 36.03 -14.55
N LEU A 254 6.37 35.98 -13.42
CA LEU A 254 6.85 37.17 -12.72
C LEU A 254 7.88 37.96 -13.53
N LEU A 255 8.86 37.27 -14.13
CA LEU A 255 9.87 37.92 -14.99
C LEU A 255 9.25 38.61 -16.20
N LEU A 256 8.29 37.99 -16.87
CA LEU A 256 7.55 38.57 -17.99
C LEU A 256 6.72 39.78 -17.55
N ALA A 257 6.08 39.72 -16.39
CA ALA A 257 5.34 40.87 -15.84
C ALA A 257 6.26 42.05 -15.54
N ILE A 258 7.42 41.81 -14.92
CA ILE A 258 8.43 42.83 -14.64
C ILE A 258 8.97 43.41 -15.97
N ALA A 259 9.34 42.60 -16.93
CA ALA A 259 9.85 43.04 -18.23
C ALA A 259 8.83 43.91 -18.97
N ARG A 260 7.53 43.57 -18.93
CA ARG A 260 6.45 44.31 -19.51
C ARG A 260 6.28 45.68 -18.81
N LEU A 261 6.34 45.72 -17.48
CA LEU A 261 6.23 46.97 -16.71
C LEU A 261 7.40 47.90 -16.97
N LEU A 262 8.62 47.38 -17.13
CA LEU A 262 9.78 48.18 -17.48
C LEU A 262 9.73 48.67 -18.93
N GLY A 263 9.29 47.81 -19.88
CA GLY A 263 9.20 48.14 -21.29
C GLY A 263 8.13 49.19 -21.62
N THR A 264 7.04 49.28 -20.86
CA THR A 264 5.97 50.26 -21.08
C THR A 264 6.38 51.69 -20.70
N LYS A 265 7.49 51.87 -19.98
CA LYS A 265 8.02 53.21 -19.62
C LYS A 265 8.99 53.82 -20.64
N SER A 266 9.32 53.12 -21.71
CA SER A 266 10.31 53.48 -22.73
C SER A 266 9.68 53.97 -24.04
N GLY A 267 8.46 54.50 -24.03
CA GLY A 267 7.90 55.17 -25.20
C GLY A 267 8.61 56.51 -25.46
N PRO A 268 8.96 56.84 -26.72
CA PRO A 268 9.60 58.11 -27.02
C PRO A 268 8.67 59.27 -26.69
N SER A 269 9.22 60.28 -26.00
CA SER A 269 8.63 61.61 -25.79
C SER A 269 8.56 62.38 -27.09
#